data_e3f70e8d6f6a4958fe5cdb5d0253f86f
#
_entry.id   e3f70e8d6f6a4958fe5cdb5d0253f86f
#
_cell.length_a   1.000
_cell.length_b   1.000
_cell.length_c   1.000
_cell.angle_alpha   90.00
_cell.angle_beta   90.00
_cell.angle_gamma   90.00
#
_symmetry.space_group_name_H-M   'P 1'
#
loop_
_entity.id
_entity.type
_entity.pdbx_description
1 polymer ?
#
loop_
_entity_poly.entity_id
_entity_poly.type
_entity_poly.pdbx_seq_one_letter_code
_entity_poly.pdbx_strand_id
1 'polypeptide(L)'
;RSHVPTLDLGLNTLDLDADWKHTYAEHWTSEAGTFFHAIDNQNRPGTGVVPIIPNYTQQNAGGFFIQKYARPHWGAEMGVRLDHRRLSARGSDLYGHLYGGRTQHTNLTYSLGMHWHATPHLDLLTHFGTALRAPHVHELYSNGLEQASGLYAVGDSTLRPEVSRKWVVSARYHRPRLSASVDLYSQWIDRYIYDEPTGEIASMVSGFYPIFRYRSANAWFRGFDADIRWTCLPRLEYAVGGSMVWAEERSTGRYLPFIPPLRLSQSLTWRIGSWGKWRDAYVKGTHRFVAKQTRFDPATDLIP
;
A
#
# COMPACT_ATOMS: atom_id res chain seq x y z
N ARG A 1 -26.57 -18.54 -24.98
CA ARG A 1 -25.70 -18.48 -23.78
C ARG A 1 -26.34 -17.51 -22.83
N SER A 2 -26.84 -17.96 -21.67
CA SER A 2 -27.37 -17.06 -20.64
C SER A 2 -26.19 -16.24 -20.08
N HIS A 3 -26.27 -14.91 -20.20
CA HIS A 3 -25.31 -13.99 -19.60
C HIS A 3 -25.56 -13.84 -18.09
N VAL A 4 -25.54 -14.95 -17.34
CA VAL A 4 -25.64 -14.90 -15.89
C VAL A 4 -24.24 -14.50 -15.38
N PRO A 5 -24.09 -13.39 -14.64
CA PRO A 5 -22.81 -13.00 -14.08
C PRO A 5 -22.37 -14.02 -13.02
N THR A 6 -21.09 -14.29 -12.92
CA THR A 6 -20.50 -15.15 -11.87
C THR A 6 -20.34 -14.42 -10.54
N LEU A 7 -20.42 -13.10 -10.57
CA LEU A 7 -20.36 -12.23 -9.40
C LEU A 7 -21.37 -11.09 -9.58
N ASP A 8 -22.26 -10.91 -8.62
CA ASP A 8 -23.19 -9.77 -8.55
C ASP A 8 -23.21 -9.24 -7.11
N LEU A 9 -22.75 -8.00 -6.92
CA LEU A 9 -22.61 -7.35 -5.62
C LEU A 9 -23.40 -6.05 -5.58
N GLY A 10 -24.08 -5.81 -4.47
CA GLY A 10 -24.56 -4.48 -4.07
C GLY A 10 -23.64 -3.88 -3.03
N LEU A 11 -22.98 -2.76 -3.33
CA LEU A 11 -22.11 -2.06 -2.40
C LEU A 11 -22.67 -0.67 -2.14
N ASN A 12 -22.97 -0.36 -0.88
CA ASN A 12 -23.34 0.96 -0.42
C ASN A 12 -22.24 1.50 0.50
N THR A 13 -21.85 2.75 0.28
CA THR A 13 -20.86 3.43 1.12
C THR A 13 -21.39 4.78 1.58
N LEU A 14 -21.07 5.13 2.82
CA LEU A 14 -21.31 6.45 3.39
C LEU A 14 -20.02 6.95 4.01
N ASP A 15 -19.59 8.14 3.58
CA ASP A 15 -18.40 8.82 4.09
C ASP A 15 -18.81 10.20 4.63
N LEU A 16 -18.38 10.49 5.85
CA LEU A 16 -18.56 11.78 6.52
C LEU A 16 -17.24 12.18 7.13
N ASP A 17 -16.75 13.38 6.77
CA ASP A 17 -15.50 13.95 7.28
C ASP A 17 -15.75 15.37 7.77
N ALA A 18 -15.04 15.76 8.84
CA ALA A 18 -15.01 17.13 9.34
C ALA A 18 -13.59 17.46 9.78
N ASP A 19 -13.01 18.48 9.17
CA ASP A 19 -11.64 18.92 9.43
C ASP A 19 -11.62 20.38 9.87
N TRP A 20 -10.73 20.66 10.80
CA TRP A 20 -10.43 21.97 11.30
C TRP A 20 -8.93 22.23 11.26
N LYS A 21 -8.53 23.39 10.73
CA LYS A 21 -7.15 23.84 10.70
C LYS A 21 -7.05 25.28 11.21
N HIS A 22 -6.12 25.53 12.08
CA HIS A 22 -5.89 26.84 12.67
C HIS A 22 -4.39 27.13 12.87
N THR A 23 -3.97 28.31 12.42
CA THR A 23 -2.66 28.87 12.68
C THR A 23 -2.81 29.96 13.72
N TYR A 24 -2.38 29.69 14.95
CA TYR A 24 -2.63 30.58 16.11
C TYR A 24 -1.40 31.38 16.56
N ALA A 25 -0.24 31.09 16.00
CA ALA A 25 0.98 31.85 16.19
C ALA A 25 1.81 31.79 14.90
N GLU A 26 2.78 32.68 14.77
CA GLU A 26 3.61 32.80 13.56
C GLU A 26 4.21 31.48 13.05
N HIS A 27 4.40 30.52 13.96
CA HIS A 27 5.10 29.26 13.67
C HIS A 27 4.28 28.00 13.98
N TRP A 28 3.09 28.13 14.55
CA TRP A 28 2.30 27.00 15.03
C TRP A 28 1.01 26.82 14.24
N THR A 29 0.80 25.61 13.76
CA THR A 29 -0.45 25.23 13.09
C THR A 29 -0.97 23.93 13.70
N SER A 30 -2.25 23.93 14.10
CA SER A 30 -2.96 22.75 14.56
C SER A 30 -3.96 22.32 13.51
N GLU A 31 -4.08 21.01 13.30
CA GLU A 31 -5.10 20.38 12.47
C GLU A 31 -5.78 19.30 13.31
N ALA A 32 -7.10 19.26 13.29
CA ALA A 32 -7.88 18.21 13.94
C ALA A 32 -9.03 17.81 13.03
N GLY A 33 -9.40 16.57 13.05
CA GLY A 33 -10.52 16.09 12.25
C GLY A 33 -11.13 14.82 12.81
N THR A 34 -12.36 14.56 12.35
CA THR A 34 -13.12 13.35 12.66
C THR A 34 -13.67 12.78 11.37
N PHE A 35 -13.85 11.46 11.34
CA PHE A 35 -14.44 10.79 10.20
C PHE A 35 -15.36 9.65 10.63
N PHE A 36 -16.33 9.37 9.79
CA PHE A 36 -17.16 8.18 9.87
C PHE A 36 -17.28 7.57 8.47
N HIS A 37 -17.00 6.28 8.35
CA HIS A 37 -17.10 5.53 7.12
C HIS A 37 -17.90 4.26 7.36
N ALA A 38 -18.94 4.02 6.56
CA ALA A 38 -19.75 2.83 6.62
C ALA A 38 -19.84 2.15 5.25
N ILE A 39 -19.76 0.81 5.26
CA ILE A 39 -19.92 -0.03 4.08
C ILE A 39 -20.98 -1.09 4.40
N ASP A 40 -21.89 -1.30 3.46
CA ASP A 40 -22.79 -2.45 3.41
C ASP A 40 -22.58 -3.18 2.07
N ASN A 41 -22.14 -4.43 2.13
CA ASN A 41 -21.91 -5.28 0.97
C ASN A 41 -22.86 -6.48 1.01
N GLN A 42 -23.62 -6.67 -0.07
CA GLN A 42 -24.55 -7.75 -0.23
C GLN A 42 -24.30 -8.48 -1.55
N ASN A 43 -24.12 -9.79 -1.47
CA ASN A 43 -24.12 -10.66 -2.64
C ASN A 43 -25.53 -10.83 -3.15
N ARG A 44 -25.78 -10.54 -4.41
CA ARG A 44 -27.12 -10.71 -5.02
C ARG A 44 -27.31 -12.16 -5.46
N PRO A 45 -28.48 -12.76 -5.18
CA PRO A 45 -28.76 -14.12 -5.58
C PRO A 45 -28.92 -14.24 -7.11
N GLY A 46 -28.76 -15.45 -7.66
CA GLY A 46 -29.01 -15.74 -9.06
C GLY A 46 -27.77 -16.02 -9.92
N THR A 47 -26.57 -15.87 -9.35
CA THR A 47 -25.31 -16.17 -10.06
C THR A 47 -25.05 -17.67 -10.24
N GLY A 48 -25.70 -18.54 -9.44
CA GLY A 48 -25.43 -19.99 -9.43
C GLY A 48 -24.08 -20.38 -8.87
N VAL A 49 -23.31 -19.41 -8.31
CA VAL A 49 -21.99 -19.61 -7.73
C VAL A 49 -22.01 -19.11 -6.29
N VAL A 50 -21.32 -19.82 -5.39
CA VAL A 50 -21.13 -19.34 -4.02
C VAL A 50 -20.18 -18.14 -4.07
N PRO A 51 -20.57 -17.02 -3.44
CA PRO A 51 -19.71 -15.85 -3.37
C PRO A 51 -18.39 -16.14 -2.65
N ILE A 52 -17.29 -15.64 -3.18
CA ILE A 52 -15.95 -15.79 -2.59
C ILE A 52 -15.84 -15.15 -1.20
N ILE A 53 -16.61 -14.10 -0.95
CA ILE A 53 -16.69 -13.40 0.34
C ILE A 53 -18.15 -13.35 0.85
N PRO A 54 -18.37 -13.37 2.17
CA PRO A 54 -19.71 -13.25 2.74
C PRO A 54 -20.29 -11.84 2.57
N ASN A 55 -21.59 -11.69 2.80
CA ASN A 55 -22.19 -10.39 3.05
C ASN A 55 -21.57 -9.78 4.30
N TYR A 56 -21.32 -8.47 4.27
CA TYR A 56 -20.75 -7.81 5.44
C TYR A 56 -21.17 -6.35 5.57
N THR A 57 -21.20 -5.90 6.81
CA THR A 57 -21.27 -4.49 7.17
C THR A 57 -20.00 -4.09 7.90
N GLN A 58 -19.46 -2.92 7.56
CA GLN A 58 -18.28 -2.36 8.20
C GLN A 58 -18.56 -0.92 8.60
N GLN A 59 -18.14 -0.54 9.79
CA GLN A 59 -18.19 0.84 10.28
C GLN A 59 -16.84 1.21 10.85
N ASN A 60 -16.33 2.35 10.46
CA ASN A 60 -15.11 2.95 10.98
C ASN A 60 -15.42 4.37 11.44
N ALA A 61 -15.00 4.71 12.64
CA ALA A 61 -15.08 6.07 13.15
C ALA A 61 -13.77 6.42 13.81
N GLY A 62 -13.36 7.66 13.74
CA GLY A 62 -12.13 8.08 14.37
C GLY A 62 -11.94 9.58 14.37
N GLY A 63 -10.83 9.99 14.97
CA GLY A 63 -10.39 11.37 14.98
C GLY A 63 -8.88 11.46 15.06
N PHE A 64 -8.35 12.58 14.63
CA PHE A 64 -6.93 12.86 14.65
C PHE A 64 -6.64 14.28 15.12
N PHE A 65 -5.43 14.47 15.61
CA PHE A 65 -4.86 15.77 15.93
C PHE A 65 -3.43 15.81 15.42
N ILE A 66 -3.06 16.89 14.70
CA ILE A 66 -1.72 17.14 14.20
C ILE A 66 -1.27 18.52 14.66
N GLN A 67 -0.09 18.58 15.23
CA GLN A 67 0.57 19.82 15.63
C GLN A 67 1.82 20.02 14.77
N LYS A 68 1.93 21.19 14.13
CA LYS A 68 3.07 21.59 13.31
C LYS A 68 3.75 22.81 13.89
N TYR A 69 5.07 22.79 13.86
CA TYR A 69 5.94 23.91 14.15
C TYR A 69 6.88 24.16 12.98
N ALA A 70 6.90 25.37 12.43
CA ALA A 70 7.69 25.70 11.26
C ALA A 70 8.54 26.93 11.49
N ARG A 71 9.83 26.84 11.18
CA ARG A 71 10.80 27.95 11.11
C ARG A 71 11.40 28.02 9.71
N PRO A 72 12.07 29.12 9.32
CA PRO A 72 12.68 29.24 7.99
C PRO A 72 13.66 28.10 7.63
N HIS A 73 14.38 27.58 8.61
CA HIS A 73 15.39 26.55 8.36
C HIS A 73 15.03 25.14 8.82
N TRP A 74 14.01 24.98 9.64
CA TRP A 74 13.57 23.68 10.12
C TRP A 74 12.11 23.69 10.57
N GLY A 75 11.52 22.54 10.64
CA GLY A 75 10.22 22.35 11.25
C GLY A 75 10.03 20.94 11.74
N ALA A 76 9.04 20.79 12.60
CA ALA A 76 8.66 19.51 13.15
C ALA A 76 7.13 19.38 13.15
N GLU A 77 6.65 18.15 13.02
CA GLU A 77 5.23 17.82 13.17
C GLU A 77 5.07 16.58 14.02
N MET A 78 3.99 16.54 14.76
CA MET A 78 3.54 15.37 15.49
C MET A 78 2.06 15.15 15.25
N GLY A 79 1.66 13.90 15.13
CA GLY A 79 0.28 13.52 14.92
C GLY A 79 -0.12 12.37 15.82
N VAL A 80 -1.37 12.36 16.23
CA VAL A 80 -2.01 11.25 16.93
C VAL A 80 -3.38 11.00 16.31
N ARG A 81 -3.76 9.73 16.18
CA ARG A 81 -5.04 9.32 15.60
C ARG A 81 -5.60 8.12 16.37
N LEU A 82 -6.88 8.19 16.68
CA LEU A 82 -7.66 7.13 17.28
C LEU A 82 -8.73 6.68 16.31
N ASP A 83 -8.78 5.37 16.05
CA ASP A 83 -9.74 4.75 15.15
C ASP A 83 -10.49 3.63 15.87
N HIS A 84 -11.78 3.51 15.60
CA HIS A 84 -12.58 2.37 16.01
C HIS A 84 -13.26 1.75 14.79
N ARG A 85 -13.03 0.44 14.57
CA ARG A 85 -13.59 -0.31 13.47
C ARG A 85 -14.43 -1.47 13.98
N ARG A 86 -15.60 -1.65 13.38
CA ARG A 86 -16.48 -2.83 13.56
C ARG A 86 -16.71 -3.47 12.20
N LEU A 87 -16.61 -4.78 12.14
CA LEU A 87 -16.95 -5.60 10.98
C LEU A 87 -17.89 -6.71 11.43
N SER A 88 -18.97 -6.90 10.69
CA SER A 88 -19.88 -8.04 10.86
C SER A 88 -20.07 -8.71 9.51
N ALA A 89 -19.70 -9.98 9.41
CA ALA A 89 -19.78 -10.77 8.19
C ALA A 89 -20.68 -12.00 8.41
N ARG A 90 -21.48 -12.34 7.38
CA ARG A 90 -22.35 -13.52 7.38
C ARG A 90 -22.44 -14.09 5.98
N GLY A 91 -22.12 -15.36 5.82
CA GLY A 91 -22.24 -16.11 4.59
C GLY A 91 -22.72 -17.53 4.85
N SER A 92 -23.00 -18.25 3.77
CA SER A 92 -23.25 -19.70 3.79
C SER A 92 -22.45 -20.37 2.67
N ASP A 93 -21.92 -21.55 2.96
CA ASP A 93 -21.25 -22.38 1.96
C ASP A 93 -22.25 -23.13 1.05
N LEU A 94 -21.74 -23.95 0.14
CA LEU A 94 -22.54 -24.79 -0.78
C LEU A 94 -23.47 -25.76 -0.05
N TYR A 95 -23.16 -26.14 1.20
CA TYR A 95 -23.91 -27.08 2.00
C TYR A 95 -24.90 -26.40 2.99
N GLY A 96 -24.91 -25.03 2.95
CA GLY A 96 -25.75 -24.26 3.85
C GLY A 96 -25.13 -24.01 5.22
N HIS A 97 -23.88 -24.41 5.48
CA HIS A 97 -23.21 -24.08 6.73
C HIS A 97 -22.93 -22.60 6.81
N LEU A 98 -23.31 -21.98 7.90
CA LEU A 98 -23.09 -20.55 8.14
C LEU A 98 -21.66 -20.31 8.55
N TYR A 99 -21.05 -19.27 7.97
CA TYR A 99 -19.73 -18.79 8.33
C TYR A 99 -19.70 -17.26 8.43
N GLY A 100 -18.65 -16.72 9.03
CA GLY A 100 -18.53 -15.30 9.27
C GLY A 100 -18.28 -15.01 10.75
N GLY A 101 -18.49 -13.77 11.15
CA GLY A 101 -18.25 -13.36 12.54
C GLY A 101 -18.31 -11.86 12.73
N ARG A 102 -17.99 -11.42 13.94
CA ARG A 102 -17.88 -10.01 14.31
C ARG A 102 -16.49 -9.72 14.85
N THR A 103 -15.88 -8.68 14.34
CA THR A 103 -14.61 -8.17 14.86
C THR A 103 -14.72 -6.70 15.21
N GLN A 104 -14.01 -6.30 16.27
CA GLN A 104 -13.90 -4.91 16.69
C GLN A 104 -12.46 -4.61 17.05
N HIS A 105 -11.98 -3.46 16.58
CA HIS A 105 -10.61 -3.01 16.82
C HIS A 105 -10.60 -1.53 17.14
N THR A 106 -9.90 -1.16 18.20
CA THR A 106 -9.62 0.23 18.54
C THR A 106 -8.12 0.44 18.44
N ASN A 107 -7.71 1.46 17.72
CA ASN A 107 -6.33 1.68 17.33
C ASN A 107 -5.88 3.07 17.69
N LEU A 108 -4.74 3.18 18.32
CA LEU A 108 -4.03 4.43 18.52
C LEU A 108 -2.78 4.41 17.64
N THR A 109 -2.65 5.39 16.77
CA THR A 109 -1.47 5.58 15.94
C THR A 109 -0.88 6.96 16.16
N TYR A 110 0.42 7.08 15.94
CA TYR A 110 1.15 8.34 16.11
C TYR A 110 2.22 8.48 15.03
N SER A 111 2.58 9.73 14.76
CA SER A 111 3.63 10.09 13.83
C SER A 111 4.48 11.23 14.35
N LEU A 112 5.73 11.28 13.92
CA LEU A 112 6.69 12.33 14.20
C LEU A 112 7.48 12.61 12.94
N GLY A 113 7.50 13.86 12.49
CA GLY A 113 8.22 14.33 11.32
C GLY A 113 9.12 15.51 11.65
N MET A 114 10.25 15.58 10.99
CA MET A 114 11.13 16.76 11.01
C MET A 114 11.64 17.04 9.60
N HIS A 115 11.78 18.31 9.26
CA HIS A 115 12.49 18.75 8.09
C HIS A 115 13.53 19.80 8.47
N TRP A 116 14.64 19.81 7.73
CA TRP A 116 15.75 20.73 7.92
C TRP A 116 16.33 21.19 6.58
N HIS A 117 16.28 22.48 6.33
CA HIS A 117 16.97 23.13 5.20
C HIS A 117 18.44 23.28 5.57
N ALA A 118 19.25 22.22 5.37
CA ALA A 118 20.65 22.18 5.77
C ALA A 118 21.52 23.18 4.99
N THR A 119 21.14 23.43 3.74
CA THR A 119 21.69 24.49 2.89
C THR A 119 20.60 25.05 1.98
N PRO A 120 20.82 26.16 1.23
CA PRO A 120 19.86 26.65 0.24
C PRO A 120 19.51 25.63 -0.86
N HIS A 121 20.22 24.52 -0.92
CA HIS A 121 20.08 23.50 -1.97
C HIS A 121 19.86 22.10 -1.43
N LEU A 122 19.90 21.89 -0.12
CA LEU A 122 19.79 20.57 0.49
C LEU A 122 18.77 20.58 1.62
N ASP A 123 17.72 19.78 1.43
CA ASP A 123 16.71 19.50 2.44
C ASP A 123 16.88 18.08 2.97
N LEU A 124 16.88 17.94 4.28
CA LEU A 124 16.87 16.68 4.98
C LEU A 124 15.53 16.52 5.70
N LEU A 125 14.92 15.35 5.55
CA LEU A 125 13.65 15.04 6.18
C LEU A 125 13.76 13.70 6.89
N THR A 126 13.09 13.58 8.02
CA THR A 126 12.89 12.29 8.68
C THR A 126 11.46 12.18 9.16
N HIS A 127 10.89 11.00 9.02
CA HIS A 127 9.54 10.71 9.45
C HIS A 127 9.48 9.33 10.09
N PHE A 128 8.93 9.27 11.29
CA PHE A 128 8.56 8.03 11.97
C PHE A 128 7.05 8.00 12.12
N GLY A 129 6.42 6.87 11.81
CA GLY A 129 4.99 6.72 11.96
C GLY A 129 4.59 5.29 12.29
N THR A 130 3.47 5.17 12.99
CA THR A 130 2.81 3.90 13.24
C THR A 130 1.51 3.84 12.45
N ALA A 131 1.14 2.64 12.01
CA ALA A 131 -0.12 2.37 11.37
C ALA A 131 -0.67 1.03 11.86
N LEU A 132 -1.99 0.92 11.90
CA LEU A 132 -2.66 -0.33 12.17
C LEU A 132 -3.62 -0.63 11.03
N ARG A 133 -3.58 -1.86 10.52
CA ARG A 133 -4.49 -2.36 9.49
C ARG A 133 -5.25 -3.56 10.01
N ALA A 134 -6.55 -3.42 10.20
CA ALA A 134 -7.40 -4.57 10.51
C ALA A 134 -7.55 -5.47 9.29
N PRO A 135 -7.63 -6.80 9.46
CA PRO A 135 -7.84 -7.72 8.35
C PRO A 135 -9.09 -7.35 7.54
N HIS A 136 -9.00 -7.50 6.23
CA HIS A 136 -10.13 -7.33 5.31
C HIS A 136 -11.05 -8.55 5.36
N VAL A 137 -12.32 -8.38 5.00
CA VAL A 137 -13.29 -9.49 4.96
C VAL A 137 -12.82 -10.63 4.04
N HIS A 138 -12.14 -10.32 2.95
CA HIS A 138 -11.55 -11.29 2.05
C HIS A 138 -10.44 -12.11 2.72
N GLU A 139 -9.54 -11.46 3.47
CA GLU A 139 -8.47 -12.13 4.20
C GLU A 139 -8.99 -13.04 5.31
N LEU A 140 -10.12 -12.67 5.91
CA LEU A 140 -10.73 -13.46 6.99
C LEU A 140 -11.60 -14.64 6.49
N TYR A 141 -12.35 -14.43 5.39
CA TYR A 141 -13.47 -15.31 5.06
C TYR A 141 -13.54 -15.73 3.59
N SER A 142 -12.55 -15.42 2.74
CA SER A 142 -12.55 -15.93 1.37
C SER A 142 -12.52 -17.45 1.34
N ASN A 143 -13.31 -18.03 0.45
CA ASN A 143 -13.29 -19.45 0.18
C ASN A 143 -13.81 -19.69 -1.24
N GLY A 144 -12.97 -19.54 -2.25
CA GLY A 144 -13.40 -19.67 -3.62
C GLY A 144 -12.38 -19.26 -4.66
N LEU A 145 -12.77 -19.42 -5.92
CA LEU A 145 -11.97 -19.06 -7.07
C LEU A 145 -11.93 -17.54 -7.28
N GLU A 146 -10.76 -16.97 -7.20
CA GLU A 146 -10.47 -15.60 -7.61
C GLU A 146 -10.14 -15.59 -9.11
N GLN A 147 -11.14 -15.26 -9.92
CA GLN A 147 -11.06 -15.40 -11.38
C GLN A 147 -9.99 -14.51 -12.01
N ALA A 148 -9.73 -13.33 -11.42
CA ALA A 148 -8.76 -12.39 -11.96
C ALA A 148 -7.32 -12.88 -11.87
N SER A 149 -6.98 -13.58 -10.79
CA SER A 149 -5.64 -14.13 -10.51
C SER A 149 -5.51 -15.60 -10.89
N GLY A 150 -6.64 -16.30 -11.09
CA GLY A 150 -6.64 -17.73 -11.40
C GLY A 150 -6.18 -18.60 -10.22
N LEU A 151 -6.45 -18.18 -8.99
CA LEU A 151 -6.12 -18.90 -7.77
C LEU A 151 -7.37 -19.18 -6.92
N TYR A 152 -7.31 -20.20 -6.09
CA TYR A 152 -8.34 -20.49 -5.09
C TYR A 152 -7.90 -19.89 -3.76
N ALA A 153 -8.60 -18.85 -3.31
CA ALA A 153 -8.28 -18.13 -2.09
C ALA A 153 -8.98 -18.74 -0.87
N VAL A 154 -8.23 -18.93 0.22
CA VAL A 154 -8.73 -19.40 1.51
C VAL A 154 -8.35 -18.41 2.60
N GLY A 155 -9.35 -17.78 3.22
CA GLY A 155 -9.20 -16.86 4.33
C GLY A 155 -8.85 -17.57 5.65
N ASP A 156 -8.42 -16.75 6.62
CA ASP A 156 -8.19 -17.20 8.00
C ASP A 156 -8.89 -16.24 8.98
N SER A 157 -9.95 -16.74 9.59
CA SER A 157 -10.77 -15.96 10.56
C SER A 157 -10.04 -15.64 11.87
N THR A 158 -8.86 -16.23 12.11
CA THR A 158 -8.05 -16.01 13.32
C THR A 158 -7.07 -14.84 13.16
N LEU A 159 -6.94 -14.27 11.97
CA LEU A 159 -6.07 -13.14 11.70
C LEU A 159 -6.38 -11.95 12.62
N ARG A 160 -5.32 -11.33 13.09
CA ARG A 160 -5.35 -10.13 13.93
C ARG A 160 -4.81 -8.92 13.16
N PRO A 161 -5.12 -7.69 13.60
CA PRO A 161 -4.61 -6.50 12.95
C PRO A 161 -3.09 -6.47 12.83
N GLU A 162 -2.60 -6.03 11.69
CA GLU A 162 -1.20 -5.66 11.48
C GLU A 162 -0.87 -4.40 12.27
N VAL A 163 0.32 -4.35 12.84
CA VAL A 163 0.88 -3.14 13.45
C VAL A 163 2.18 -2.80 12.75
N SER A 164 2.18 -1.70 12.04
CA SER A 164 3.35 -1.19 11.31
C SER A 164 4.03 -0.06 12.06
N ARG A 165 5.37 -0.05 12.06
CA ARG A 165 6.23 1.03 12.50
C ARG A 165 7.19 1.31 11.36
N LYS A 166 7.11 2.49 10.77
CA LYS A 166 7.95 2.87 9.62
C LYS A 166 8.78 4.10 9.93
N TRP A 167 10.04 4.02 9.62
CA TRP A 167 10.97 5.15 9.63
C TRP A 167 11.47 5.42 8.23
N VAL A 168 11.42 6.68 7.82
CA VAL A 168 11.92 7.16 6.53
C VAL A 168 12.89 8.29 6.78
N VAL A 169 14.02 8.27 6.08
CA VAL A 169 14.97 9.37 6.01
C VAL A 169 15.15 9.76 4.56
N SER A 170 15.00 11.05 4.27
CA SER A 170 15.02 11.60 2.92
C SER A 170 16.07 12.70 2.80
N ALA A 171 16.74 12.75 1.66
CA ALA A 171 17.56 13.88 1.25
C ALA A 171 17.08 14.37 -0.11
N ARG A 172 16.91 15.68 -0.24
CA ARG A 172 16.47 16.35 -1.46
C ARG A 172 17.48 17.45 -1.81
N TYR A 173 18.13 17.29 -2.94
CA TYR A 173 19.09 18.29 -3.46
C TYR A 173 18.51 18.93 -4.71
N HIS A 174 18.58 20.26 -4.80
CA HIS A 174 18.08 20.98 -5.95
C HIS A 174 18.95 22.16 -6.32
N ARG A 175 19.27 22.24 -7.60
CA ARG A 175 19.88 23.40 -8.29
C ARG A 175 19.22 23.57 -9.66
N PRO A 176 19.39 24.69 -10.34
CA PRO A 176 18.73 24.93 -11.63
C PRO A 176 18.96 23.85 -12.70
N ARG A 177 20.07 23.13 -12.64
CA ARG A 177 20.40 22.08 -13.61
C ARG A 177 20.49 20.68 -13.02
N LEU A 178 20.36 20.54 -11.70
CA LEU A 178 20.51 19.25 -11.03
C LEU A 178 19.51 19.14 -9.89
N SER A 179 18.65 18.15 -9.95
CA SER A 179 17.84 17.70 -8.81
C SER A 179 18.15 16.24 -8.50
N ALA A 180 18.27 15.93 -7.22
CA ALA A 180 18.47 14.57 -6.76
C ALA A 180 17.63 14.34 -5.50
N SER A 181 17.09 13.15 -5.36
CA SER A 181 16.40 12.73 -4.15
C SER A 181 16.77 11.30 -3.80
N VAL A 182 16.87 11.03 -2.52
CA VAL A 182 16.98 9.67 -1.98
C VAL A 182 16.08 9.53 -0.78
N ASP A 183 15.33 8.45 -0.74
CA ASP A 183 14.52 8.04 0.39
C ASP A 183 15.03 6.66 0.86
N LEU A 184 15.42 6.56 2.13
CA LEU A 184 15.78 5.31 2.79
C LEU A 184 14.68 4.98 3.78
N TYR A 185 14.24 3.73 3.82
CA TYR A 185 13.21 3.35 4.77
C TYR A 185 13.46 2.00 5.43
N SER A 186 12.97 1.89 6.66
CA SER A 186 12.85 0.65 7.41
C SER A 186 11.47 0.58 8.03
N GLN A 187 10.79 -0.56 7.86
CA GLN A 187 9.44 -0.77 8.34
C GLN A 187 9.32 -2.15 8.98
N TRP A 188 8.90 -2.18 10.22
CA TRP A 188 8.60 -3.37 10.98
C TRP A 188 7.09 -3.55 11.04
N ILE A 189 6.60 -4.71 10.62
CA ILE A 189 5.18 -5.03 10.64
C ILE A 189 4.98 -6.29 11.48
N ASP A 190 4.35 -6.12 12.62
CA ASP A 190 3.91 -7.26 13.40
C ASP A 190 2.61 -7.78 12.79
N ARG A 191 2.53 -9.10 12.58
CA ARG A 191 1.40 -9.81 11.97
C ARG A 191 1.07 -9.32 10.55
N TYR A 192 2.09 -9.08 9.73
CA TYR A 192 1.93 -8.81 8.29
C TYR A 192 1.10 -9.91 7.65
N ILE A 193 -0.01 -9.56 7.00
CA ILE A 193 -0.94 -10.49 6.37
C ILE A 193 -0.60 -10.61 4.89
N TYR A 194 -0.43 -11.84 4.41
CA TYR A 194 -0.17 -12.15 3.03
C TYR A 194 -0.79 -13.51 2.67
N ASP A 195 -0.98 -13.75 1.38
CA ASP A 195 -1.38 -15.02 0.84
C ASP A 195 -0.15 -15.86 0.46
N GLU A 196 -0.18 -17.12 0.82
CA GLU A 196 0.90 -18.06 0.61
C GLU A 196 0.38 -19.27 -0.17
N PRO A 197 1.10 -19.74 -1.22
CA PRO A 197 0.77 -20.97 -1.91
C PRO A 197 0.92 -22.16 -0.97
N THR A 198 -0.11 -23.02 -0.91
CA THR A 198 -0.11 -24.22 -0.05
C THR A 198 0.57 -25.41 -0.69
N GLY A 199 0.85 -25.36 -2.00
CA GLY A 199 1.26 -26.52 -2.80
C GLY A 199 0.09 -27.42 -3.19
N GLU A 200 -1.11 -27.17 -2.72
CA GLU A 200 -2.34 -27.90 -3.04
C GLU A 200 -3.04 -27.32 -4.26
N ILE A 201 -3.88 -28.14 -4.93
CA ILE A 201 -4.63 -27.76 -6.12
C ILE A 201 -6.12 -28.01 -5.86
N ALA A 202 -6.93 -27.00 -6.08
CA ALA A 202 -8.37 -27.11 -6.11
C ALA A 202 -8.83 -27.61 -7.50
N SER A 203 -9.56 -28.72 -7.54
CA SER A 203 -10.19 -29.25 -8.74
C SER A 203 -11.63 -28.75 -8.83
N MET A 204 -11.93 -27.96 -9.86
CA MET A 204 -13.23 -27.38 -10.12
C MET A 204 -13.72 -27.75 -11.52
N VAL A 205 -15.01 -27.58 -11.80
CA VAL A 205 -15.58 -27.81 -13.14
C VAL A 205 -14.87 -26.98 -14.22
N SER A 206 -14.37 -25.79 -13.85
CA SER A 206 -13.68 -24.84 -14.74
C SER A 206 -12.19 -25.12 -14.92
N GLY A 207 -11.58 -26.04 -14.14
CA GLY A 207 -10.14 -26.36 -14.23
C GLY A 207 -9.48 -26.62 -12.88
N PHE A 208 -8.17 -26.60 -12.90
CA PHE A 208 -7.31 -26.80 -11.74
C PHE A 208 -6.68 -25.47 -11.32
N TYR A 209 -6.76 -25.14 -10.03
CA TYR A 209 -6.32 -23.85 -9.53
C TYR A 209 -5.44 -24.04 -8.29
N PRO A 210 -4.28 -23.35 -8.20
CA PRO A 210 -3.45 -23.43 -7.00
C PRO A 210 -4.19 -22.79 -5.81
N ILE A 211 -4.08 -23.43 -4.64
CA ILE A 211 -4.69 -22.95 -3.41
C ILE A 211 -3.71 -22.02 -2.70
N PHE A 212 -4.17 -20.81 -2.43
CA PHE A 212 -3.49 -19.83 -1.59
C PHE A 212 -4.25 -19.61 -0.30
N ARG A 213 -3.53 -19.56 0.81
CA ARG A 213 -4.11 -19.33 2.14
C ARG A 213 -3.55 -18.07 2.76
N TYR A 214 -4.45 -17.24 3.29
CA TYR A 214 -4.04 -16.09 4.06
C TYR A 214 -3.41 -16.52 5.39
N ARG A 215 -2.30 -15.88 5.71
CA ARG A 215 -1.58 -16.08 6.98
C ARG A 215 -0.90 -14.78 7.41
N SER A 216 -0.35 -14.77 8.61
CA SER A 216 0.41 -13.62 9.11
C SER A 216 1.76 -14.02 9.65
N ALA A 217 2.75 -13.15 9.43
CA ALA A 217 4.10 -13.26 9.96
C ALA A 217 4.62 -11.90 10.44
N ASN A 218 5.61 -11.91 11.34
CA ASN A 218 6.30 -10.67 11.68
C ASN A 218 7.32 -10.35 10.59
N ALA A 219 7.13 -9.24 9.91
CA ALA A 219 7.89 -8.86 8.74
C ALA A 219 8.80 -7.67 8.97
N TRP A 220 9.92 -7.63 8.26
CA TRP A 220 10.80 -6.47 8.19
C TRP A 220 11.02 -6.09 6.73
N PHE A 221 10.57 -4.88 6.37
CA PHE A 221 10.80 -4.26 5.09
C PHE A 221 11.86 -3.19 5.22
N ARG A 222 12.79 -3.13 4.26
CA ARG A 222 13.78 -2.07 4.14
C ARG A 222 14.05 -1.82 2.67
N GLY A 223 14.41 -0.60 2.34
CA GLY A 223 14.66 -0.29 0.95
C GLY A 223 15.08 1.14 0.72
N PHE A 224 15.23 1.45 -0.55
CA PHE A 224 15.49 2.81 -1.00
C PHE A 224 14.77 3.12 -2.31
N ASP A 225 14.47 4.40 -2.49
CA ASP A 225 14.10 5.02 -3.74
C ASP A 225 15.06 6.18 -4.01
N ALA A 226 15.59 6.28 -5.22
CA ALA A 226 16.53 7.35 -5.58
C ALA A 226 16.23 7.85 -6.99
N ASP A 227 16.24 9.18 -7.16
CA ASP A 227 16.04 9.84 -8.44
C ASP A 227 17.06 10.96 -8.64
N ILE A 228 17.61 11.04 -9.84
CA ILE A 228 18.48 12.13 -10.27
C ILE A 228 17.97 12.65 -11.60
N ARG A 229 17.87 13.96 -11.74
CA ARG A 229 17.57 14.64 -12.98
C ARG A 229 18.61 15.71 -13.21
N TRP A 230 19.28 15.66 -14.35
CA TRP A 230 20.37 16.55 -14.70
C TRP A 230 20.18 17.14 -16.10
N THR A 231 20.07 18.46 -16.18
CA THR A 231 20.11 19.20 -17.44
C THR A 231 21.57 19.38 -17.87
N CYS A 232 22.10 18.36 -18.56
CA CYS A 232 23.52 18.32 -19.00
C CYS A 232 23.85 19.48 -19.94
N LEU A 233 22.91 19.79 -20.85
CA LEU A 233 23.00 20.91 -21.80
C LEU A 233 21.63 21.64 -21.79
N PRO A 234 21.57 22.89 -22.29
CA PRO A 234 20.33 23.68 -22.26
C PRO A 234 19.08 23.00 -22.85
N ARG A 235 19.28 22.01 -23.72
CA ARG A 235 18.20 21.25 -24.37
C ARG A 235 18.27 19.75 -24.11
N LEU A 236 19.21 19.29 -23.30
CA LEU A 236 19.42 17.87 -23.05
C LEU A 236 19.29 17.57 -21.54
N GLU A 237 18.32 16.76 -21.21
CA GLU A 237 18.06 16.32 -19.84
C GLU A 237 18.30 14.80 -19.74
N TYR A 238 19.10 14.41 -18.77
CA TYR A 238 19.27 13.01 -18.37
C TYR A 238 18.58 12.78 -17.02
N ALA A 239 17.81 11.71 -16.92
CA ALA A 239 17.19 11.32 -15.68
C ALA A 239 17.45 9.84 -15.40
N VAL A 240 17.77 9.51 -14.15
CA VAL A 240 17.93 8.14 -13.66
C VAL A 240 17.18 7.99 -12.36
N GLY A 241 16.41 6.90 -12.24
CA GLY A 241 15.73 6.51 -11.01
C GLY A 241 15.99 5.05 -10.71
N GLY A 242 16.04 4.71 -9.44
CA GLY A 242 16.24 3.34 -8.97
C GLY A 242 15.49 3.07 -7.69
N SER A 243 14.94 1.85 -7.57
CA SER A 243 14.25 1.42 -6.37
C SER A 243 14.56 -0.04 -6.04
N MET A 244 14.66 -0.32 -4.76
CA MET A 244 14.87 -1.67 -4.24
C MET A 244 14.20 -1.84 -2.89
N VAL A 245 13.57 -2.99 -2.71
CA VAL A 245 13.00 -3.41 -1.42
C VAL A 245 13.49 -4.79 -1.04
N TRP A 246 13.76 -4.96 0.24
CA TRP A 246 13.96 -6.25 0.88
C TRP A 246 12.83 -6.46 1.87
N ALA A 247 12.27 -7.66 1.89
CA ALA A 247 11.25 -8.02 2.86
C ALA A 247 11.48 -9.45 3.34
N GLU A 248 11.58 -9.59 4.65
CA GLU A 248 11.93 -10.84 5.32
C GLU A 248 10.98 -11.10 6.49
N GLU A 249 10.65 -12.35 6.72
CA GLU A 249 10.03 -12.79 7.96
C GLU A 249 11.08 -12.75 9.09
N ARG A 250 10.79 -12.01 10.16
CA ARG A 250 11.77 -11.74 11.24
C ARG A 250 12.14 -12.97 12.05
N SER A 251 11.26 -13.96 12.15
CA SER A 251 11.47 -15.17 12.95
C SER A 251 12.36 -16.19 12.24
N THR A 252 12.26 -16.30 10.92
CA THR A 252 12.91 -17.32 10.10
C THR A 252 13.99 -16.77 9.19
N GLY A 253 13.98 -15.47 8.89
CA GLY A 253 14.83 -14.84 7.89
C GLY A 253 14.46 -15.18 6.45
N ARG A 254 13.34 -15.90 6.23
CA ARG A 254 12.86 -16.22 4.88
C ARG A 254 12.35 -14.98 4.19
N TYR A 255 12.57 -14.91 2.89
CA TYR A 255 12.03 -13.83 2.07
C TYR A 255 10.51 -13.95 1.96
N LEU A 256 9.84 -12.81 2.00
CA LEU A 256 8.40 -12.76 1.74
C LEU A 256 8.13 -12.90 0.23
N PRO A 257 7.00 -13.52 -0.16
CA PRO A 257 6.66 -13.71 -1.56
C PRO A 257 6.35 -12.39 -2.28
N PHE A 258 6.44 -12.39 -3.61
CA PHE A 258 6.08 -11.28 -4.51
C PHE A 258 6.86 -9.98 -4.31
N ILE A 259 8.03 -10.00 -3.68
CA ILE A 259 8.86 -8.81 -3.48
C ILE A 259 9.62 -8.50 -4.78
N PRO A 260 9.47 -7.29 -5.34
CA PRO A 260 10.11 -6.96 -6.61
C PRO A 260 11.64 -6.87 -6.48
N PRO A 261 12.39 -7.24 -7.53
CA PRO A 261 13.84 -7.04 -7.59
C PRO A 261 14.20 -5.56 -7.77
N LEU A 262 15.51 -5.27 -7.76
CA LEU A 262 16.05 -3.95 -8.11
C LEU A 262 15.53 -3.53 -9.49
N ARG A 263 15.02 -2.32 -9.56
CA ARG A 263 14.58 -1.67 -10.80
C ARG A 263 15.37 -0.38 -11.00
N LEU A 264 15.88 -0.20 -12.21
CA LEU A 264 16.54 1.02 -12.65
C LEU A 264 15.84 1.54 -13.91
N SER A 265 15.62 2.82 -13.97
CA SER A 265 15.09 3.51 -15.14
C SER A 265 15.97 4.69 -15.47
N GLN A 266 16.37 4.82 -16.72
CA GLN A 266 17.13 5.96 -17.19
C GLN A 266 16.51 6.50 -18.47
N SER A 267 16.53 7.81 -18.63
CA SER A 267 15.99 8.45 -19.82
C SER A 267 16.83 9.64 -20.23
N LEU A 268 16.92 9.82 -21.53
CA LEU A 268 17.54 10.97 -22.16
C LEU A 268 16.48 11.71 -22.95
N THR A 269 16.27 12.98 -22.64
CA THR A 269 15.29 13.84 -23.31
C THR A 269 15.99 14.98 -24.01
N TRP A 270 15.83 15.05 -25.32
CA TRP A 270 16.31 16.17 -26.14
C TRP A 270 15.14 17.07 -26.51
N ARG A 271 15.17 18.31 -26.02
CA ARG A 271 14.15 19.34 -26.32
C ARG A 271 14.55 20.07 -27.60
N ILE A 272 13.79 19.83 -28.67
CA ILE A 272 14.00 20.47 -29.98
C ILE A 272 13.54 21.92 -29.93
N GLY A 273 12.49 22.21 -29.17
CA GLY A 273 11.84 23.51 -29.07
C GLY A 273 10.67 23.66 -30.04
N SER A 274 10.31 24.89 -30.37
CA SER A 274 9.19 25.18 -31.27
C SER A 274 9.66 25.31 -32.72
N TRP A 275 8.98 24.64 -33.66
CA TRP A 275 9.27 24.69 -35.09
C TRP A 275 7.99 24.63 -35.90
N GLY A 276 7.71 25.67 -36.69
CA GLY A 276 6.46 25.78 -37.47
C GLY A 276 5.22 25.75 -36.59
N LYS A 277 4.34 24.77 -36.81
CA LYS A 277 3.13 24.53 -36.00
C LYS A 277 3.40 23.72 -34.73
N TRP A 278 4.58 23.14 -34.58
CA TRP A 278 4.97 22.34 -33.44
C TRP A 278 5.45 23.24 -32.31
N ARG A 279 4.88 23.06 -31.12
CA ARG A 279 5.33 23.74 -29.90
C ARG A 279 5.89 22.70 -28.93
N ASP A 280 6.99 23.07 -28.27
CA ASP A 280 7.64 22.22 -27.24
C ASP A 280 7.98 20.79 -27.69
N ALA A 281 8.41 20.65 -28.96
CA ALA A 281 8.78 19.37 -29.52
C ALA A 281 10.00 18.78 -28.79
N TYR A 282 9.97 17.49 -28.50
CA TYR A 282 11.08 16.77 -27.88
C TYR A 282 11.15 15.31 -28.36
N VAL A 283 12.31 14.71 -28.19
CA VAL A 283 12.56 13.27 -28.36
C VAL A 283 13.04 12.72 -27.02
N LYS A 284 12.42 11.62 -26.55
CA LYS A 284 12.80 10.95 -25.31
C LYS A 284 13.07 9.48 -25.57
N GLY A 285 14.28 9.04 -25.22
CA GLY A 285 14.64 7.63 -25.10
C GLY A 285 14.58 7.18 -23.64
N THR A 286 13.99 6.03 -23.37
CA THR A 286 13.93 5.46 -22.02
C THR A 286 14.41 4.02 -22.04
N HIS A 287 15.33 3.70 -21.12
CA HIS A 287 15.80 2.34 -20.87
C HIS A 287 15.39 1.93 -19.46
N ARG A 288 14.86 0.73 -19.33
CA ARG A 288 14.49 0.14 -18.03
C ARG A 288 15.24 -1.17 -17.85
N PHE A 289 15.85 -1.30 -16.69
CA PHE A 289 16.54 -2.51 -16.27
C PHE A 289 15.83 -3.07 -15.03
N VAL A 290 15.53 -4.36 -15.07
CA VAL A 290 14.98 -5.11 -13.93
C VAL A 290 15.98 -6.24 -13.64
N ALA A 291 16.52 -6.24 -12.43
CA ALA A 291 17.48 -7.26 -12.04
C ALA A 291 16.79 -8.62 -11.90
N LYS A 292 17.56 -9.70 -12.00
CA LYS A 292 17.06 -11.05 -11.68
C LYS A 292 16.61 -11.09 -10.23
N GLN A 293 15.41 -11.67 -9.98
CA GLN A 293 14.95 -11.92 -8.62
C GLN A 293 15.69 -13.13 -8.04
N THR A 294 16.49 -12.90 -7.02
CA THR A 294 17.25 -13.93 -6.30
C THR A 294 16.82 -14.08 -4.85
N ARG A 295 15.90 -13.21 -4.41
CA ARG A 295 15.41 -13.14 -3.03
C ARG A 295 13.98 -13.64 -3.00
N PHE A 296 13.85 -14.94 -3.00
CA PHE A 296 12.57 -15.65 -2.91
C PHE A 296 12.77 -16.91 -2.05
N ASP A 297 11.70 -17.39 -1.46
CA ASP A 297 11.68 -18.68 -0.76
C ASP A 297 11.16 -19.75 -1.73
N PRO A 298 11.99 -20.73 -2.14
CA PRO A 298 11.56 -21.77 -3.09
C PRO A 298 10.39 -22.62 -2.60
N ALA A 299 10.10 -22.61 -1.31
CA ALA A 299 9.01 -23.37 -0.71
C ALA A 299 7.66 -22.66 -0.80
N THR A 300 7.66 -21.30 -0.87
CA THR A 300 6.46 -20.49 -0.76
C THR A 300 6.26 -19.52 -1.92
N ASP A 301 7.30 -19.30 -2.73
CA ASP A 301 7.20 -18.37 -3.87
C ASP A 301 7.12 -19.15 -5.19
N LEU A 302 6.39 -18.64 -6.15
CA LEU A 302 6.40 -19.17 -7.49
C LEU A 302 7.79 -18.91 -8.08
N ILE A 303 8.44 -19.95 -8.59
CA ILE A 303 9.76 -19.83 -9.22
C ILE A 303 9.64 -18.88 -10.42
N PRO A 304 10.41 -17.77 -10.43
CA PRO A 304 10.34 -16.76 -11.50
C PRO A 304 10.90 -17.28 -12.84
#